data_029f13dd5138f5c352bfd8e2f701042a
#
_entry.id   029f13dd5138f5c352bfd8e2f701042a
#
_cell.length_a   1.000
_cell.length_b   1.000
_cell.length_c   1.000
_cell.angle_alpha   90.00
_cell.angle_beta   90.00
_cell.angle_gamma   90.00
#
_symmetry.space_group_name_H-M   'P 1'
#
loop_
_entity.id
_entity.type
_entity.pdbx_description
1 polymer ?
#
loop_
_entity_poly.entity_id
_entity_poly.type
_entity_poly.pdbx_seq_one_letter_code
_entity_poly.pdbx_strand_id
1 'polypeptide(L)'
;MKFKVVSSEVENAEHITSDPKGRIDQMLAGSPVFLFMKGTPESPQCGFSYKVTDILKSWKVPFQSFDVLSDESIRQGIKDYANWPTIPQLYINKEFVGGSDVVDEMSSNGELGDLLKEAFPDKEITPPPPPAEVQEVPAVEAAEILKGNPDIRLLDVRSPQEREQACIEN
;
A
#
# COMPACT_ATOMS: atom_id res chain seq x y z
N MET A 1 -27.56 -52.10 -22.71
CA MET A 1 -27.17 -50.73 -23.06
C MET A 1 -26.23 -50.25 -21.98
N LYS A 2 -24.96 -50.02 -22.32
CA LYS A 2 -23.94 -49.50 -21.40
C LYS A 2 -23.78 -48.00 -21.67
N PHE A 3 -24.13 -47.14 -20.70
CA PHE A 3 -23.86 -45.72 -20.78
C PHE A 3 -22.42 -45.45 -20.34
N LYS A 4 -21.63 -44.82 -21.22
CA LYS A 4 -20.27 -44.37 -20.95
C LYS A 4 -20.41 -42.91 -20.47
N VAL A 5 -20.19 -42.66 -19.18
CA VAL A 5 -20.12 -41.32 -18.62
C VAL A 5 -18.74 -40.76 -18.99
N VAL A 6 -18.72 -39.71 -19.78
CA VAL A 6 -17.50 -38.99 -20.13
C VAL A 6 -17.27 -37.94 -19.03
N SER A 7 -16.34 -38.26 -18.11
CA SER A 7 -15.88 -37.33 -17.07
C SER A 7 -14.81 -36.41 -17.63
N SER A 8 -15.18 -35.36 -18.35
CA SER A 8 -14.22 -34.40 -18.89
C SER A 8 -14.40 -32.95 -18.40
N GLU A 9 -15.34 -32.72 -17.45
CA GLU A 9 -15.60 -31.35 -16.97
C GLU A 9 -15.10 -31.06 -15.53
N VAL A 10 -14.66 -32.10 -14.80
CA VAL A 10 -14.26 -31.94 -13.39
C VAL A 10 -12.74 -31.61 -13.24
N GLU A 11 -11.92 -32.00 -14.20
CA GLU A 11 -10.46 -31.80 -14.14
C GLU A 11 -10.05 -30.32 -14.35
N ASN A 12 -10.90 -29.50 -14.99
CA ASN A 12 -10.59 -28.10 -15.27
C ASN A 12 -10.84 -27.17 -14.07
N ALA A 13 -11.73 -27.53 -13.14
CA ALA A 13 -12.03 -26.70 -11.97
C ALA A 13 -10.97 -26.82 -10.86
N GLU A 14 -10.40 -28.00 -10.66
CA GLU A 14 -9.34 -28.24 -9.66
C GLU A 14 -7.99 -27.68 -10.12
N HIS A 15 -7.72 -27.63 -11.42
CA HIS A 15 -6.48 -27.07 -11.97
C HIS A 15 -6.45 -25.55 -11.94
N ILE A 16 -7.62 -24.89 -12.03
CA ILE A 16 -7.75 -23.42 -11.94
C ILE A 16 -7.49 -22.93 -10.51
N THR A 17 -7.82 -23.72 -9.48
CA THR A 17 -7.61 -23.35 -8.07
C THR A 17 -6.18 -23.56 -7.58
N SER A 18 -5.35 -24.31 -8.29
CA SER A 18 -3.94 -24.58 -7.92
C SER A 18 -2.95 -23.66 -8.65
N ASP A 19 -3.34 -23.07 -9.79
CA ASP A 19 -2.48 -22.17 -10.55
C ASP A 19 -2.47 -20.77 -9.90
N PRO A 20 -1.27 -20.26 -9.49
CA PRO A 20 -1.14 -18.93 -8.90
C PRO A 20 -1.69 -17.81 -9.78
N LYS A 21 -1.56 -17.94 -11.11
CA LYS A 21 -2.03 -16.94 -12.06
C LYS A 21 -3.56 -16.84 -12.05
N GLY A 22 -4.26 -17.97 -12.12
CA GLY A 22 -5.72 -18.00 -12.07
C GLY A 22 -6.28 -17.46 -10.74
N ARG A 23 -5.57 -17.72 -9.63
CA ARG A 23 -5.95 -17.17 -8.32
C ARG A 23 -5.73 -15.66 -8.26
N ILE A 24 -4.63 -15.14 -8.82
CA ILE A 24 -4.35 -13.71 -8.92
C ILE A 24 -5.43 -13.03 -9.77
N ASP A 25 -5.78 -13.58 -10.93
CA ASP A 25 -6.85 -13.05 -11.79
C ASP A 25 -8.19 -12.95 -11.04
N GLN A 26 -8.54 -13.96 -10.25
CA GLN A 26 -9.75 -13.96 -9.41
C GLN A 26 -9.70 -12.88 -8.33
N MET A 27 -8.56 -12.71 -7.66
CA MET A 27 -8.37 -11.66 -6.66
C MET A 27 -8.53 -10.27 -7.28
N LEU A 28 -7.90 -10.03 -8.43
CA LEU A 28 -7.98 -8.76 -9.15
C LEU A 28 -9.37 -8.48 -9.71
N ALA A 29 -10.18 -9.53 -9.95
CA ALA A 29 -11.58 -9.36 -10.36
C ALA A 29 -12.50 -8.93 -9.21
N GLY A 30 -12.07 -9.13 -7.96
CA GLY A 30 -12.88 -8.86 -6.78
C GLY A 30 -12.99 -7.40 -6.38
N SER A 31 -12.07 -6.53 -6.85
CA SER A 31 -12.08 -5.11 -6.49
C SER A 31 -11.40 -4.27 -7.57
N PRO A 32 -11.89 -3.06 -7.85
CA PRO A 32 -11.23 -2.12 -8.76
C PRO A 32 -9.82 -1.71 -8.31
N VAL A 33 -9.57 -1.67 -7.00
CA VAL A 33 -8.25 -1.38 -6.43
C VAL A 33 -7.82 -2.55 -5.57
N PHE A 34 -6.67 -3.13 -5.89
CA PHE A 34 -6.14 -4.30 -5.19
C PHE A 34 -4.65 -4.14 -4.90
N LEU A 35 -4.25 -4.47 -3.65
CA LEU A 35 -2.88 -4.34 -3.17
C LEU A 35 -2.32 -5.68 -2.71
N PHE A 36 -1.29 -6.19 -3.39
CA PHE A 36 -0.46 -7.26 -2.87
C PHE A 36 0.61 -6.67 -1.96
N MET A 37 0.62 -7.07 -0.69
CA MET A 37 1.46 -6.45 0.34
C MET A 37 2.02 -7.47 1.33
N LYS A 38 2.94 -7.06 2.17
CA LYS A 38 3.42 -7.83 3.32
C LYS A 38 2.66 -7.40 4.57
N GLY A 39 1.91 -8.34 5.17
CA GLY A 39 0.96 -8.09 6.25
C GLY A 39 -0.40 -7.63 5.74
N THR A 40 -1.15 -6.96 6.60
CA THR A 40 -2.49 -6.41 6.31
C THR A 40 -2.49 -4.89 6.36
N PRO A 41 -3.52 -4.20 5.83
CA PRO A 41 -3.64 -2.74 5.93
C PRO A 41 -3.67 -2.20 7.35
N GLU A 42 -4.08 -3.02 8.33
CA GLU A 42 -4.13 -2.69 9.76
C GLU A 42 -2.79 -3.00 10.45
N SER A 43 -2.03 -3.96 9.90
CA SER A 43 -0.75 -4.41 10.45
C SER A 43 0.26 -4.70 9.33
N PRO A 44 0.76 -3.68 8.63
CA PRO A 44 1.77 -3.84 7.60
C PRO A 44 3.09 -4.33 8.20
N GLN A 45 3.71 -5.35 7.58
CA GLN A 45 4.97 -5.93 8.04
C GLN A 45 6.20 -5.45 7.24
N CYS A 46 6.04 -4.34 6.51
CA CYS A 46 7.10 -3.75 5.71
C CYS A 46 6.82 -2.26 5.53
N GLY A 47 7.84 -1.40 5.67
CA GLY A 47 7.72 0.04 5.51
C GLY A 47 7.19 0.46 4.12
N PHE A 48 7.59 -0.25 3.07
CA PHE A 48 7.06 0.00 1.72
C PHE A 48 5.57 -0.37 1.61
N SER A 49 5.13 -1.47 2.23
CA SER A 49 3.71 -1.84 2.27
C SER A 49 2.89 -0.85 3.10
N TYR A 50 3.45 -0.38 4.23
CA TYR A 50 2.85 0.68 5.04
C TYR A 50 2.64 1.95 4.20
N LYS A 51 3.66 2.41 3.47
CA LYS A 51 3.62 3.62 2.65
C LYS A 51 2.46 3.58 1.63
N VAL A 52 2.34 2.50 0.85
CA VAL A 52 1.25 2.37 -0.13
C VAL A 52 -0.12 2.31 0.55
N THR A 53 -0.23 1.60 1.67
CA THR A 53 -1.47 1.53 2.45
C THR A 53 -1.88 2.92 2.96
N ASP A 54 -0.93 3.68 3.48
CA ASP A 54 -1.16 5.03 3.99
C ASP A 54 -1.60 5.99 2.87
N ILE A 55 -0.95 5.92 1.71
CA ILE A 55 -1.37 6.67 0.51
C ILE A 55 -2.81 6.33 0.15
N LEU A 56 -3.18 5.05 -0.02
CA LEU A 56 -4.55 4.66 -0.39
C LEU A 56 -5.59 5.10 0.65
N LYS A 57 -5.25 5.02 1.94
CA LYS A 57 -6.11 5.52 3.04
C LYS A 57 -6.27 7.05 2.99
N SER A 58 -5.22 7.78 2.65
CA SER A 58 -5.28 9.24 2.53
C SER A 58 -6.20 9.71 1.38
N TRP A 59 -6.25 8.94 0.29
CA TRP A 59 -7.19 9.14 -0.81
C TRP A 59 -8.62 8.68 -0.48
N LYS A 60 -8.86 8.05 0.68
CA LYS A 60 -10.17 7.58 1.17
C LYS A 60 -10.89 6.66 0.18
N VAL A 61 -10.15 5.88 -0.57
CA VAL A 61 -10.70 4.90 -1.52
C VAL A 61 -10.79 3.51 -0.89
N PRO A 62 -11.85 2.74 -1.19
CA PRO A 62 -11.91 1.34 -0.81
C PRO A 62 -10.93 0.54 -1.65
N PHE A 63 -10.20 -0.37 -1.02
CA PHE A 63 -9.33 -1.32 -1.71
C PHE A 63 -9.34 -2.66 -1.00
N GLN A 64 -9.07 -3.71 -1.75
CA GLN A 64 -8.78 -5.03 -1.21
C GLN A 64 -7.28 -5.27 -1.18
N SER A 65 -6.85 -6.16 -0.30
CA SER A 65 -5.45 -6.53 -0.18
C SER A 65 -5.26 -8.01 0.04
N PHE A 66 -4.08 -8.50 -0.28
CA PHE A 66 -3.64 -9.86 0.01
C PHE A 66 -2.26 -9.83 0.67
N ASP A 67 -2.17 -10.54 1.82
CA ASP A 67 -0.89 -10.72 2.50
C ASP A 67 -0.08 -11.83 1.82
N VAL A 68 0.93 -11.45 1.05
CA VAL A 68 1.79 -12.38 0.33
C VAL A 68 2.69 -13.23 1.24
N LEU A 69 2.78 -12.89 2.53
CA LEU A 69 3.51 -13.71 3.51
C LEU A 69 2.72 -14.95 3.92
N SER A 70 1.40 -14.95 3.69
CA SER A 70 0.53 -16.08 3.99
C SER A 70 0.57 -17.19 2.92
N ASP A 71 1.08 -16.89 1.71
CA ASP A 71 1.10 -17.84 0.58
C ASP A 71 2.30 -17.56 -0.34
N GLU A 72 3.31 -18.42 -0.25
CA GLU A 72 4.55 -18.29 -1.05
C GLU A 72 4.29 -18.49 -2.56
N SER A 73 3.29 -19.28 -2.93
CA SER A 73 2.91 -19.49 -4.33
C SER A 73 2.37 -18.20 -4.96
N ILE A 74 1.51 -17.48 -4.24
CA ILE A 74 1.02 -16.16 -4.68
C ILE A 74 2.14 -15.12 -4.61
N ARG A 75 2.99 -15.16 -3.58
CA ARG A 75 4.13 -14.25 -3.45
C ARG A 75 5.10 -14.32 -4.63
N GLN A 76 5.41 -15.52 -5.10
CA GLN A 76 6.23 -15.69 -6.29
C GLN A 76 5.43 -15.40 -7.55
N GLY A 77 4.22 -15.96 -7.64
CA GLY A 77 3.34 -15.80 -8.81
C GLY A 77 3.04 -14.34 -9.17
N ILE A 78 2.85 -13.46 -8.18
CA ILE A 78 2.55 -12.04 -8.46
C ILE A 78 3.75 -11.28 -9.02
N LYS A 79 4.98 -11.68 -8.67
CA LYS A 79 6.19 -11.11 -9.27
C LYS A 79 6.34 -11.50 -10.74
N ASP A 80 6.05 -12.76 -11.05
CA ASP A 80 6.10 -13.28 -12.40
C ASP A 80 4.95 -12.71 -13.24
N TYR A 81 3.76 -12.53 -12.62
CA TYR A 81 2.56 -11.98 -13.25
C TYR A 81 2.77 -10.56 -13.80
N ALA A 82 3.38 -9.68 -13.01
CA ALA A 82 3.68 -8.30 -13.41
C ALA A 82 5.08 -8.15 -14.04
N ASN A 83 5.90 -9.21 -14.08
CA ASN A 83 7.33 -9.12 -14.36
C ASN A 83 8.01 -8.04 -13.48
N TRP A 84 7.64 -8.00 -12.21
CA TRP A 84 8.09 -7.01 -11.23
C TRP A 84 8.58 -7.69 -9.95
N PRO A 85 9.86 -7.52 -9.56
CA PRO A 85 10.49 -8.37 -8.55
C PRO A 85 10.12 -8.06 -7.10
N THR A 86 9.52 -6.89 -6.84
CA THR A 86 9.33 -6.39 -5.48
C THR A 86 7.85 -6.31 -5.07
N ILE A 87 7.61 -6.28 -3.76
CA ILE A 87 6.32 -6.10 -3.12
C ILE A 87 6.46 -4.92 -2.14
N PRO A 88 5.48 -4.01 -2.09
CA PRO A 88 4.09 -4.12 -2.57
C PRO A 88 3.93 -3.93 -4.08
N GLN A 89 2.75 -4.40 -4.59
CA GLN A 89 2.31 -4.16 -5.96
C GLN A 89 0.85 -3.70 -5.95
N LEU A 90 0.60 -2.53 -6.52
CA LEU A 90 -0.74 -1.95 -6.65
C LEU A 90 -1.31 -2.24 -8.03
N TYR A 91 -2.58 -2.64 -8.06
CA TYR A 91 -3.37 -2.84 -9.25
C TYR A 91 -4.63 -1.98 -9.21
N ILE A 92 -4.95 -1.33 -10.33
CA ILE A 92 -6.19 -0.58 -10.52
C ILE A 92 -6.84 -1.09 -11.80
N ASN A 93 -8.13 -1.44 -11.72
CA ASN A 93 -8.87 -2.06 -12.82
C ASN A 93 -8.17 -3.27 -13.45
N LYS A 94 -7.49 -4.09 -12.62
CA LYS A 94 -6.66 -5.25 -12.98
C LYS A 94 -5.34 -4.90 -13.68
N GLU A 95 -5.04 -3.65 -13.92
CA GLU A 95 -3.79 -3.20 -14.51
C GLU A 95 -2.75 -2.93 -13.42
N PHE A 96 -1.51 -3.35 -13.67
CA PHE A 96 -0.40 -3.10 -12.76
C PHE A 96 -0.02 -1.62 -12.79
N VAL A 97 -0.07 -0.96 -11.65
CA VAL A 97 0.29 0.47 -11.49
C VAL A 97 1.76 0.60 -11.12
N GLY A 98 2.19 -0.13 -10.08
CA GLY A 98 3.58 -0.04 -9.62
C GLY A 98 3.81 -0.54 -8.21
N GLY A 99 5.06 -0.38 -7.77
CA GLY A 99 5.50 -0.55 -6.39
C GLY A 99 5.38 0.75 -5.59
N SER A 100 5.96 0.77 -4.36
CA SER A 100 5.78 1.90 -3.44
C SER A 100 6.29 3.24 -3.99
N ASP A 101 7.39 3.24 -4.72
CA ASP A 101 7.99 4.48 -5.21
C ASP A 101 7.17 5.09 -6.35
N VAL A 102 6.67 4.25 -7.27
CA VAL A 102 5.79 4.67 -8.37
C VAL A 102 4.47 5.21 -7.82
N VAL A 103 3.86 4.52 -6.85
CA VAL A 103 2.60 4.95 -6.22
C VAL A 103 2.76 6.27 -5.47
N ASP A 104 3.89 6.48 -4.81
CA ASP A 104 4.22 7.74 -4.13
C ASP A 104 4.37 8.91 -5.12
N GLU A 105 5.10 8.70 -6.20
CA GLU A 105 5.28 9.68 -7.26
C GLU A 105 3.93 10.04 -7.91
N MET A 106 3.12 9.03 -8.29
CA MET A 106 1.80 9.24 -8.88
C MET A 106 0.80 9.91 -7.91
N SER A 107 0.93 9.65 -6.61
CA SER A 107 0.13 10.34 -5.60
C SER A 107 0.52 11.83 -5.50
N SER A 108 1.81 12.12 -5.60
CA SER A 108 2.35 13.48 -5.47
C SER A 108 2.06 14.36 -6.69
N ASN A 109 2.09 13.77 -7.88
CA ASN A 109 1.83 14.49 -9.15
C ASN A 109 0.34 14.50 -9.57
N GLY A 110 -0.53 13.75 -8.87
CA GLY A 110 -1.98 13.69 -9.11
C GLY A 110 -2.45 12.58 -10.06
N GLU A 111 -1.54 11.89 -10.77
CA GLU A 111 -1.87 10.79 -11.70
C GLU A 111 -2.63 9.65 -11.00
N LEU A 112 -2.27 9.33 -9.75
CA LEU A 112 -3.00 8.33 -8.97
C LEU A 112 -4.47 8.71 -8.81
N GLY A 113 -4.75 10.00 -8.59
CA GLY A 113 -6.12 10.50 -8.47
C GLY A 113 -6.94 10.29 -9.73
N ASP A 114 -6.35 10.42 -10.90
CA ASP A 114 -7.05 10.22 -12.17
C ASP A 114 -7.36 8.74 -12.40
N LEU A 115 -6.44 7.83 -12.12
CA LEU A 115 -6.69 6.39 -12.15
C LEU A 115 -7.77 5.96 -11.14
N LEU A 116 -7.78 6.56 -9.94
CA LEU A 116 -8.80 6.27 -8.92
C LEU A 116 -10.18 6.77 -9.33
N LYS A 117 -10.28 7.91 -10.04
CA LYS A 117 -11.55 8.40 -10.61
C LYS A 117 -12.09 7.45 -11.68
N GLU A 118 -11.22 6.91 -12.53
CA GLU A 118 -11.62 5.89 -13.52
C GLU A 118 -12.11 4.60 -12.85
N ALA A 119 -11.48 4.20 -11.74
CA ALA A 119 -11.87 3.02 -10.98
C ALA A 119 -13.20 3.20 -10.22
N PHE A 120 -13.52 4.42 -9.83
CA PHE A 120 -14.71 4.78 -9.06
C PHE A 120 -15.45 5.98 -9.65
N PRO A 121 -16.10 5.84 -10.82
CA PRO A 121 -16.74 6.97 -11.50
C PRO A 121 -17.87 7.62 -10.70
N ASP A 122 -18.51 6.86 -9.81
CA ASP A 122 -19.62 7.32 -8.96
C ASP A 122 -19.15 7.95 -7.63
N LYS A 123 -17.83 7.97 -7.39
CA LYS A 123 -17.25 8.46 -6.14
C LYS A 123 -16.47 9.74 -6.36
N GLU A 124 -16.72 10.74 -5.51
CA GLU A 124 -15.89 11.94 -5.47
C GLU A 124 -14.50 11.59 -4.88
N ILE A 125 -13.48 11.59 -5.73
CA ILE A 125 -12.10 11.37 -5.34
C ILE A 125 -11.44 12.72 -5.13
N THR A 126 -11.17 13.04 -3.88
CA THR A 126 -10.45 14.26 -3.46
C THR A 126 -9.00 13.93 -3.16
N PRO A 127 -8.03 14.68 -3.70
CA PRO A 127 -6.65 14.50 -3.33
C PRO A 127 -6.45 14.70 -1.82
N PRO A 128 -5.55 13.95 -1.20
CA PRO A 128 -5.20 14.21 0.20
C PRO A 128 -4.65 15.63 0.35
N PRO A 129 -4.85 16.26 1.51
CA PRO A 129 -4.21 17.54 1.77
C PRO A 129 -2.70 17.39 1.60
N PRO A 130 -2.00 18.42 1.08
CA PRO A 130 -0.55 18.38 1.02
C PRO A 130 0.00 18.10 2.42
N PRO A 131 1.14 17.38 2.52
CA PRO A 131 1.78 17.18 3.81
C PRO A 131 1.99 18.53 4.48
N ALA A 132 1.68 18.59 5.77
CA ALA A 132 1.89 19.83 6.54
C ALA A 132 3.33 20.31 6.32
N GLU A 133 3.50 21.56 5.90
CA GLU A 133 4.82 22.15 5.79
C GLU A 133 5.51 22.07 7.16
N VAL A 134 6.56 21.27 7.22
CA VAL A 134 7.43 21.23 8.39
C VAL A 134 8.24 22.52 8.38
N GLN A 135 7.87 23.45 9.26
CA GLN A 135 8.67 24.66 9.44
C GLN A 135 9.93 24.30 10.25
N GLU A 136 11.08 24.44 9.64
CA GLU A 136 12.34 24.43 10.37
C GLU A 136 12.49 25.76 11.08
N VAL A 137 12.49 25.73 12.41
CA VAL A 137 12.68 26.89 13.24
C VAL A 137 14.01 26.82 13.99
N PRO A 138 14.74 27.94 14.15
CA PRO A 138 15.95 27.98 14.97
C PRO A 138 15.64 27.52 16.42
N ALA A 139 16.63 26.93 17.09
CA ALA A 139 16.45 26.41 18.45
C ALA A 139 15.92 27.45 19.45
N VAL A 140 16.31 28.71 19.28
CA VAL A 140 15.84 29.84 20.12
C VAL A 140 14.34 30.06 19.94
N GLU A 141 13.86 30.05 18.70
CA GLU A 141 12.46 30.24 18.36
C GLU A 141 11.61 29.01 18.78
N ALA A 142 12.16 27.81 18.63
CA ALA A 142 11.53 26.57 19.11
C ALA A 142 11.32 26.62 20.65
N ALA A 143 12.28 27.15 21.41
CA ALA A 143 12.16 27.30 22.84
C ALA A 143 11.04 28.30 23.26
N GLU A 144 10.81 29.36 22.49
CA GLU A 144 9.71 30.32 22.71
C GLU A 144 8.35 29.71 22.38
N ILE A 145 8.26 28.95 21.26
CA ILE A 145 7.04 28.23 20.85
C ILE A 145 6.65 27.20 21.91
N LEU A 146 7.60 26.44 22.46
CA LEU A 146 7.36 25.47 23.53
C LEU A 146 6.86 26.11 24.83
N LYS A 147 7.41 27.28 25.20
CA LYS A 147 6.94 28.03 26.39
C LYS A 147 5.53 28.55 26.26
N GLY A 148 5.12 28.90 25.02
CA GLY A 148 3.78 29.45 24.74
C GLY A 148 2.70 28.39 24.52
N ASN A 149 3.05 27.13 24.29
CA ASN A 149 2.12 26.04 23.97
C ASN A 149 2.42 24.78 24.78
N PRO A 150 1.76 24.58 25.91
CA PRO A 150 2.01 23.44 26.79
C PRO A 150 1.60 22.09 26.17
N ASP A 151 0.80 22.10 25.10
CA ASP A 151 0.33 20.88 24.41
C ASP A 151 1.34 20.37 23.35
N ILE A 152 2.36 21.16 23.01
CA ILE A 152 3.41 20.73 22.07
C ILE A 152 4.37 19.80 22.79
N ARG A 153 4.61 18.63 22.19
CA ARG A 153 5.59 17.66 22.68
C ARG A 153 6.87 17.74 21.85
N LEU A 154 7.99 17.96 22.52
CA LEU A 154 9.32 17.87 21.91
C LEU A 154 9.67 16.38 21.76
N LEU A 155 9.92 15.92 20.53
CA LEU A 155 10.44 14.60 20.24
C LEU A 155 11.92 14.73 19.82
N ASP A 156 12.81 14.25 20.65
CA ASP A 156 14.23 14.19 20.33
C ASP A 156 14.54 12.93 19.51
N VAL A 157 14.75 13.10 18.21
CA VAL A 157 15.05 12.04 17.24
C VAL A 157 16.55 11.76 17.07
N ARG A 158 17.41 12.45 17.83
CA ARG A 158 18.85 12.25 17.79
C ARG A 158 19.27 10.91 18.37
N SER A 159 20.39 10.36 17.90
CA SER A 159 21.00 9.16 18.46
C SER A 159 21.46 9.39 19.92
N PRO A 160 21.64 8.32 20.72
CA PRO A 160 22.16 8.47 22.09
C PRO A 160 23.50 9.22 22.16
N GLN A 161 24.37 9.03 21.18
CA GLN A 161 25.69 9.70 21.14
C GLN A 161 25.57 11.20 20.86
N GLU A 162 24.62 11.61 20.01
CA GLU A 162 24.36 13.02 19.75
C GLU A 162 23.69 13.73 20.93
N ARG A 163 22.87 12.99 21.72
CA ARG A 163 22.26 13.53 22.94
C ARG A 163 23.27 13.82 24.05
N GLU A 164 24.34 13.02 24.16
CA GLU A 164 25.40 13.23 25.13
C GLU A 164 26.21 14.50 24.85
N GLN A 165 26.29 14.94 23.57
CA GLN A 165 27.05 16.13 23.18
C GLN A 165 26.29 17.45 23.40
N ALA A 166 24.94 17.40 23.42
CA ALA A 166 24.12 18.60 23.63
C ALA A 166 22.81 18.19 24.33
N CYS A 167 22.75 18.34 25.66
CA CYS A 167 21.53 18.20 26.44
C CYS A 167 20.58 19.37 26.19
N ILE A 168 19.32 19.06 25.86
CA ILE A 168 18.23 20.03 25.96
C ILE A 168 17.67 19.87 27.38
N GLU A 169 17.98 20.82 28.26
CA GLU A 169 17.37 20.87 29.59
C GLU A 169 15.90 21.28 29.46
N ASN A 170 15.01 20.50 30.08
CA ASN A 170 13.57 20.78 30.15
C ASN A 170 13.28 21.91 31.14
#